data_dea2fb91f69e632525540531f4f674e0
#
_entry.id   dea2fb91f69e632525540531f4f674e0
#
_cell.length_a   1.000
_cell.length_b   1.000
_cell.length_c   1.000
_cell.angle_alpha   90.00
_cell.angle_beta   90.00
_cell.angle_gamma   90.00
#
_symmetry.space_group_name_H-M   'P 1'
#
loop_
_entity.id
_entity.type
_entity.pdbx_description
1 polymer ?
#
loop_
_entity_poly.entity_id
_entity_poly.type
_entity_poly.pdbx_seq_one_letter_code
_entity_poly.pdbx_strand_id
1 'polypeptide(L)'
;GIATAVMAPLVLLRCREELFSLRGKDLLRVLLSGAFLAMHFSTWITSLFYTSIASSVVIVQTIPVWTAILSPFVSGDRVNRTTWAGILLSFVGVVVIGAGDFALGSKALFGDLLALLGAWFATFYFLTGRVVRARVSLPVYTFICYGAAGLILLAVIGVSGLPLRGFSGGTWGAFIGMALVSQILGHNSYNWALKYLSASLVAVSLLGEPIGATLLAWILFGETLTPAKIAGGAFILAGIVLAARGERA
;
A
#
# COMPACT_ATOMS: atom_id res chain seq x y z
N GLY A 1 4.52 1.81 14.42
CA GLY A 1 5.32 2.11 15.63
C GLY A 1 6.61 1.28 15.71
N ILE A 2 6.52 -0.04 15.52
CA ILE A 2 7.71 -0.93 15.54
C ILE A 2 8.65 -0.55 14.38
N ALA A 3 8.13 -0.37 13.17
CA ALA A 3 8.96 0.02 12.03
C ALA A 3 9.66 1.37 12.26
N THR A 4 8.97 2.34 12.84
CA THR A 4 9.55 3.63 13.23
C THR A 4 10.67 3.46 14.26
N ALA A 5 10.43 2.64 15.29
CA ALA A 5 11.43 2.37 16.34
C ALA A 5 12.69 1.70 15.78
N VAL A 6 12.52 0.75 14.85
CA VAL A 6 13.66 0.07 14.17
C VAL A 6 14.45 1.03 13.29
N MET A 7 13.79 2.00 12.65
CA MET A 7 14.46 2.98 11.79
C MET A 7 15.08 4.15 12.57
N ALA A 8 14.64 4.39 13.80
CA ALA A 8 15.08 5.53 14.61
C ALA A 8 16.61 5.61 14.79
N PRO A 9 17.36 4.54 15.16
CA PRO A 9 18.80 4.62 15.28
C PRO A 9 19.50 5.06 14.00
N LEU A 10 19.09 4.51 12.85
CA LEU A 10 19.66 4.89 11.56
C LEU A 10 19.45 6.37 11.27
N VAL A 11 18.21 6.86 11.45
CA VAL A 11 17.86 8.25 11.10
C VAL A 11 18.50 9.24 12.06
N LEU A 12 18.48 8.95 13.37
CA LEU A 12 19.04 9.85 14.38
C LEU A 12 20.58 9.90 14.36
N LEU A 13 21.25 8.82 13.91
CA LEU A 13 22.70 8.78 13.85
C LEU A 13 23.26 9.21 12.49
N ARG A 14 22.57 8.90 11.39
CA ARG A 14 23.10 9.10 10.02
C ARG A 14 22.40 10.20 9.21
N CYS A 15 21.14 10.55 9.56
CA CYS A 15 20.32 11.50 8.79
C CYS A 15 19.80 12.65 9.67
N ARG A 16 20.44 12.90 10.80
CA ARG A 16 20.02 13.89 11.80
C ARG A 16 19.89 15.29 11.21
N GLU A 17 20.87 15.74 10.44
CA GLU A 17 20.86 17.08 9.84
C GLU A 17 19.68 17.27 8.90
N GLU A 18 19.42 16.30 8.02
CA GLU A 18 18.27 16.33 7.13
C GLU A 18 16.95 16.30 7.92
N LEU A 19 16.85 15.43 8.93
CA LEU A 19 15.66 15.31 9.77
C LEU A 19 15.28 16.66 10.40
N PHE A 20 16.24 17.36 11.01
CA PHE A 20 15.97 18.61 11.72
C PHE A 20 15.94 19.85 10.80
N SER A 21 16.44 19.73 9.57
CA SER A 21 16.32 20.79 8.55
C SER A 21 15.00 20.77 7.81
N LEU A 22 14.29 19.62 7.80
CA LEU A 22 13.03 19.45 7.08
C LEU A 22 11.93 20.36 7.69
N ARG A 23 11.40 21.29 6.88
CA ARG A 23 10.45 22.30 7.34
C ARG A 23 9.42 22.63 6.26
N GLY A 24 8.42 23.44 6.63
CA GLY A 24 7.46 24.02 5.71
C GLY A 24 6.66 22.99 4.92
N LYS A 25 6.55 23.20 3.62
CA LYS A 25 5.69 22.39 2.74
C LYS A 25 6.14 20.93 2.64
N ASP A 26 7.44 20.66 2.69
CA ASP A 26 7.94 19.27 2.56
C ASP A 26 7.67 18.48 3.85
N LEU A 27 7.87 19.06 5.05
CA LEU A 27 7.46 18.42 6.29
C LEU A 27 5.94 18.16 6.34
N LEU A 28 5.13 19.16 5.95
CA LEU A 28 3.67 19.00 5.90
C LEU A 28 3.27 17.85 4.96
N ARG A 29 3.88 17.75 3.79
CA ARG A 29 3.59 16.66 2.84
C ARG A 29 3.97 15.29 3.41
N VAL A 30 5.10 15.16 4.10
CA VAL A 30 5.49 13.89 4.74
C VAL A 30 4.49 13.51 5.83
N LEU A 31 4.06 14.46 6.65
CA LEU A 31 3.04 14.23 7.68
C LEU A 31 1.69 13.84 7.07
N LEU A 32 1.26 14.53 6.00
CA LEU A 32 0.06 14.18 5.24
C LEU A 32 0.16 12.79 4.63
N SER A 33 1.33 12.41 4.09
CA SER A 33 1.57 11.06 3.58
C SER A 33 1.38 10.01 4.69
N GLY A 34 1.89 10.29 5.90
CA GLY A 34 1.66 9.43 7.07
C GLY A 34 0.18 9.35 7.49
N ALA A 35 -0.53 10.48 7.44
CA ALA A 35 -1.97 10.50 7.71
C ALA A 35 -2.74 9.68 6.67
N PHE A 36 -2.45 9.82 5.39
CA PHE A 36 -3.05 8.99 4.34
C PHE A 36 -2.75 7.51 4.52
N LEU A 37 -1.53 7.14 4.91
CA LEU A 37 -1.17 5.76 5.20
C LEU A 37 -1.96 5.22 6.41
N ALA A 38 -2.12 6.00 7.48
CA ALA A 38 -2.94 5.61 8.62
C ALA A 38 -4.41 5.40 8.23
N MET A 39 -4.98 6.32 7.47
CA MET A 39 -6.36 6.24 7.00
C MET A 39 -6.56 5.05 6.03
N HIS A 40 -5.58 4.80 5.14
CA HIS A 40 -5.58 3.61 4.28
C HIS A 40 -5.69 2.33 5.10
N PHE A 41 -4.79 2.12 6.05
CA PHE A 41 -4.83 0.91 6.88
C PHE A 41 -6.08 0.83 7.75
N SER A 42 -6.52 1.94 8.34
CA SER A 42 -7.73 1.97 9.16
C SER A 42 -8.96 1.53 8.36
N THR A 43 -9.16 2.11 7.17
CA THR A 43 -10.35 1.82 6.36
C THR A 43 -10.27 0.46 5.70
N TRP A 44 -9.13 0.11 5.09
CA TRP A 44 -8.95 -1.17 4.42
C TRP A 44 -9.04 -2.36 5.39
N ILE A 45 -8.31 -2.33 6.51
CA ILE A 45 -8.36 -3.44 7.49
C ILE A 45 -9.75 -3.55 8.11
N THR A 46 -10.41 -2.42 8.41
CA THR A 46 -11.78 -2.44 8.90
C THR A 46 -12.75 -3.04 7.88
N SER A 47 -12.55 -2.84 6.59
CA SER A 47 -13.41 -3.41 5.55
C SER A 47 -13.51 -4.93 5.62
N LEU A 48 -12.42 -5.60 6.03
CA LEU A 48 -12.34 -7.07 6.17
C LEU A 48 -13.31 -7.65 7.20
N PHE A 49 -13.85 -6.83 8.10
CA PHE A 49 -14.88 -7.25 9.07
C PHE A 49 -16.32 -7.14 8.53
N TYR A 50 -16.50 -6.51 7.37
CA TYR A 50 -17.82 -6.22 6.82
C TYR A 50 -18.06 -6.86 5.46
N THR A 51 -17.02 -7.08 4.65
CA THR A 51 -17.11 -7.72 3.33
C THR A 51 -16.17 -8.94 3.25
N SER A 52 -16.21 -9.68 2.13
CA SER A 52 -15.25 -10.77 1.92
C SER A 52 -13.83 -10.25 1.69
N ILE A 53 -12.85 -11.07 2.03
CA ILE A 53 -11.43 -10.76 1.74
C ILE A 53 -11.25 -10.49 0.24
N ALA A 54 -11.89 -11.31 -0.62
CA ALA A 54 -11.83 -11.14 -2.06
C ALA A 54 -12.38 -9.80 -2.52
N SER A 55 -13.60 -9.40 -2.08
CA SER A 55 -14.19 -8.10 -2.40
C SER A 55 -13.28 -6.96 -1.93
N SER A 56 -12.85 -6.99 -0.66
CA SER A 56 -11.98 -5.96 -0.09
C SER A 56 -10.68 -5.83 -0.87
N VAL A 57 -9.99 -6.93 -1.19
CA VAL A 57 -8.73 -6.92 -1.93
C VAL A 57 -8.93 -6.41 -3.36
N VAL A 58 -9.94 -6.90 -4.09
CA VAL A 58 -10.21 -6.43 -5.47
C VAL A 58 -10.48 -4.93 -5.50
N ILE A 59 -11.27 -4.41 -4.55
CA ILE A 59 -11.60 -2.99 -4.49
C ILE A 59 -10.38 -2.15 -4.10
N VAL A 60 -9.62 -2.56 -3.10
CA VAL A 60 -8.40 -1.81 -2.72
C VAL A 60 -7.36 -1.82 -3.83
N GLN A 61 -7.27 -2.87 -4.61
CA GLN A 61 -6.37 -2.97 -5.77
C GLN A 61 -6.79 -2.10 -6.97
N THR A 62 -7.83 -1.26 -6.83
CA THR A 62 -8.10 -0.16 -7.77
C THR A 62 -7.13 1.02 -7.63
N ILE A 63 -6.21 1.01 -6.63
CA ILE A 63 -5.18 2.04 -6.41
C ILE A 63 -4.49 2.51 -7.70
N PRO A 64 -4.01 1.63 -8.61
CA PRO A 64 -3.33 2.07 -9.83
C PRO A 64 -4.23 2.87 -10.76
N VAL A 65 -5.52 2.56 -10.82
CA VAL A 65 -6.50 3.29 -11.64
C VAL A 65 -6.63 4.74 -11.12
N TRP A 66 -6.85 4.90 -9.82
CA TRP A 66 -6.96 6.22 -9.19
C TRP A 66 -5.65 7.00 -9.26
N THR A 67 -4.53 6.32 -9.04
CA THR A 67 -3.20 6.93 -9.16
C THR A 67 -2.97 7.44 -10.59
N ALA A 68 -3.30 6.66 -11.61
CA ALA A 68 -3.16 7.07 -13.01
C ALA A 68 -4.05 8.26 -13.37
N ILE A 69 -5.28 8.33 -12.84
CA ILE A 69 -6.20 9.45 -13.05
C ILE A 69 -5.67 10.73 -12.38
N LEU A 70 -5.15 10.63 -11.16
CA LEU A 70 -4.77 11.78 -10.33
C LEU A 70 -3.31 12.24 -10.51
N SER A 71 -2.43 11.38 -11.03
CA SER A 71 -1.00 11.69 -11.25
C SER A 71 -0.77 13.00 -12.00
N PRO A 72 -1.46 13.31 -13.11
CA PRO A 72 -1.23 14.56 -13.85
C PRO A 72 -1.48 15.82 -13.01
N PHE A 73 -2.40 15.73 -12.04
CA PHE A 73 -2.81 16.88 -11.22
C PHE A 73 -1.98 17.04 -9.95
N VAL A 74 -1.39 15.95 -9.42
CA VAL A 74 -0.70 15.97 -8.11
C VAL A 74 0.81 15.87 -8.27
N SER A 75 1.31 14.90 -9.03
CA SER A 75 2.74 14.67 -9.24
C SER A 75 3.25 15.22 -10.58
N GLY A 76 2.36 15.53 -11.51
CA GLY A 76 2.71 15.96 -12.87
C GLY A 76 3.06 14.82 -13.81
N ASP A 77 3.06 13.58 -13.34
CA ASP A 77 3.38 12.41 -14.16
C ASP A 77 2.22 12.13 -15.14
N ARG A 78 2.51 11.99 -16.42
CA ARG A 78 1.51 11.65 -17.44
C ARG A 78 1.51 10.15 -17.69
N VAL A 79 0.31 9.58 -17.76
CA VAL A 79 0.11 8.15 -18.01
C VAL A 79 -0.28 7.95 -19.46
N ASN A 80 0.54 7.25 -20.22
CA ASN A 80 0.28 6.96 -21.62
C ASN A 80 -0.68 5.75 -21.82
N ARG A 81 -1.11 5.53 -23.07
CA ARG A 81 -2.06 4.46 -23.40
C ARG A 81 -1.54 3.06 -23.06
N THR A 82 -0.23 2.82 -23.23
CA THR A 82 0.39 1.52 -22.93
C THR A 82 0.37 1.23 -21.44
N THR A 83 0.69 2.23 -20.61
CA THR A 83 0.59 2.12 -19.15
C THR A 83 -0.87 1.88 -18.71
N TRP A 84 -1.85 2.58 -19.30
CA TRP A 84 -3.26 2.34 -19.04
C TRP A 84 -3.69 0.90 -19.40
N ALA A 85 -3.28 0.40 -20.56
CA ALA A 85 -3.55 -0.98 -20.97
C ALA A 85 -2.96 -1.98 -19.95
N GLY A 86 -1.74 -1.71 -19.47
CA GLY A 86 -1.11 -2.53 -18.42
C GLY A 86 -1.87 -2.51 -17.10
N ILE A 87 -2.32 -1.33 -16.64
CA ILE A 87 -3.15 -1.18 -15.44
C ILE A 87 -4.42 -2.03 -15.55
N LEU A 88 -5.16 -1.86 -16.65
CA LEU A 88 -6.42 -2.57 -16.85
C LEU A 88 -6.24 -4.08 -16.96
N LEU A 89 -5.18 -4.53 -17.68
CA LEU A 89 -4.87 -5.95 -17.80
C LEU A 89 -4.51 -6.58 -16.45
N SER A 90 -3.68 -5.90 -15.64
CA SER A 90 -3.35 -6.37 -14.30
C SER A 90 -4.58 -6.40 -13.39
N PHE A 91 -5.45 -5.40 -13.48
CA PHE A 91 -6.67 -5.35 -12.68
C PHE A 91 -7.64 -6.49 -13.04
N VAL A 92 -7.78 -6.83 -14.33
CA VAL A 92 -8.53 -8.02 -14.75
C VAL A 92 -7.96 -9.29 -14.09
N GLY A 93 -6.65 -9.42 -14.02
CA GLY A 93 -6.00 -10.54 -13.33
C GLY A 93 -6.36 -10.63 -11.84
N VAL A 94 -6.42 -9.50 -11.13
CA VAL A 94 -6.88 -9.43 -9.72
C VAL A 94 -8.34 -9.89 -9.59
N VAL A 95 -9.21 -9.41 -10.46
CA VAL A 95 -10.62 -9.82 -10.49
C VAL A 95 -10.77 -11.32 -10.74
N VAL A 96 -9.96 -11.88 -11.64
CA VAL A 96 -9.97 -13.34 -11.93
C VAL A 96 -9.52 -14.16 -10.71
N ILE A 97 -8.52 -13.70 -9.95
CA ILE A 97 -8.08 -14.36 -8.71
C ILE A 97 -9.18 -14.33 -7.65
N GLY A 98 -9.88 -13.20 -7.50
CA GLY A 98 -10.95 -12.99 -6.52
C GLY A 98 -12.33 -13.52 -6.96
N ALA A 99 -12.47 -13.96 -8.21
CA ALA A 99 -13.77 -14.41 -8.73
C ALA A 99 -14.30 -15.63 -7.97
N GLY A 100 -15.54 -15.52 -7.53
CA GLY A 100 -16.24 -16.58 -6.80
C GLY A 100 -16.43 -16.32 -5.30
N ASP A 101 -15.67 -15.40 -4.70
CA ASP A 101 -15.69 -15.14 -3.25
C ASP A 101 -16.30 -13.78 -2.87
N PHE A 102 -17.06 -13.16 -3.78
CA PHE A 102 -17.67 -11.84 -3.53
C PHE A 102 -18.83 -11.95 -2.54
N ALA A 103 -18.84 -11.07 -1.53
CA ALA A 103 -19.95 -10.92 -0.60
C ALA A 103 -21.01 -9.95 -1.16
N LEU A 104 -22.28 -10.23 -0.85
CA LEU A 104 -23.42 -9.40 -1.24
C LEU A 104 -24.23 -8.98 -0.01
N GLY A 105 -24.90 -7.83 -0.09
CA GLY A 105 -25.79 -7.31 0.96
C GLY A 105 -25.35 -5.95 1.51
N SER A 106 -26.19 -5.33 2.33
CA SER A 106 -25.94 -3.96 2.86
C SER A 106 -24.69 -3.86 3.73
N LYS A 107 -24.41 -4.92 4.53
CA LYS A 107 -23.21 -4.98 5.36
C LYS A 107 -21.95 -5.07 4.47
N ALA A 108 -21.99 -5.91 3.41
CA ALA A 108 -20.90 -6.01 2.46
C ALA A 108 -20.65 -4.71 1.73
N LEU A 109 -21.71 -4.00 1.31
CA LEU A 109 -21.57 -2.70 0.65
C LEU A 109 -20.84 -1.69 1.54
N PHE A 110 -21.10 -1.65 2.84
CA PHE A 110 -20.36 -0.79 3.77
C PHE A 110 -18.87 -1.16 3.81
N GLY A 111 -18.53 -2.46 3.86
CA GLY A 111 -17.16 -2.94 3.76
C GLY A 111 -16.49 -2.54 2.44
N ASP A 112 -17.21 -2.66 1.34
CA ASP A 112 -16.72 -2.31 0.00
C ASP A 112 -16.45 -0.80 -0.11
N LEU A 113 -17.29 0.05 0.48
CA LEU A 113 -17.05 1.49 0.56
C LEU A 113 -15.80 1.81 1.41
N LEU A 114 -15.59 1.11 2.51
CA LEU A 114 -14.37 1.27 3.32
C LEU A 114 -13.12 0.84 2.53
N ALA A 115 -13.18 -0.25 1.76
CA ALA A 115 -12.08 -0.69 0.90
C ALA A 115 -11.77 0.34 -0.19
N LEU A 116 -12.81 0.95 -0.80
CA LEU A 116 -12.64 2.01 -1.80
C LEU A 116 -12.02 3.27 -1.19
N LEU A 117 -12.45 3.68 0.00
CA LEU A 117 -11.79 4.77 0.74
C LEU A 117 -10.33 4.43 1.03
N GLY A 118 -10.04 3.18 1.40
CA GLY A 118 -8.68 2.69 1.55
C GLY A 118 -7.85 2.84 0.29
N ALA A 119 -8.42 2.49 -0.87
CA ALA A 119 -7.76 2.70 -2.16
C ALA A 119 -7.44 4.18 -2.44
N TRP A 120 -8.36 5.09 -2.15
CA TRP A 120 -8.14 6.53 -2.33
C TRP A 120 -7.06 7.07 -1.40
N PHE A 121 -7.06 6.69 -0.12
CA PHE A 121 -6.02 7.11 0.81
C PHE A 121 -4.64 6.56 0.41
N ALA A 122 -4.54 5.31 -0.03
CA ALA A 122 -3.29 4.78 -0.58
C ALA A 122 -2.84 5.54 -1.83
N THR A 123 -3.76 5.91 -2.72
CA THR A 123 -3.47 6.75 -3.88
C THR A 123 -2.83 8.07 -3.47
N PHE A 124 -3.43 8.79 -2.51
CA PHE A 124 -2.85 10.05 -2.01
C PHE A 124 -1.51 9.84 -1.29
N TYR A 125 -1.34 8.73 -0.58
CA TYR A 125 -0.05 8.35 -0.01
C TYR A 125 1.02 8.20 -1.09
N PHE A 126 0.78 7.47 -2.19
CA PHE A 126 1.73 7.30 -3.29
C PHE A 126 2.01 8.61 -4.02
N LEU A 127 0.99 9.37 -4.36
CA LEU A 127 1.14 10.65 -5.07
C LEU A 127 1.92 11.67 -4.24
N THR A 128 1.59 11.80 -2.95
CA THR A 128 2.33 12.67 -2.03
C THR A 128 3.76 12.18 -1.84
N GLY A 129 3.94 10.87 -1.69
CA GLY A 129 5.24 10.22 -1.63
C GLY A 129 6.09 10.53 -2.86
N ARG A 130 5.54 10.42 -4.07
CA ARG A 130 6.24 10.75 -5.33
C ARG A 130 6.79 12.18 -5.33
N VAL A 131 5.97 13.14 -4.92
CA VAL A 131 6.37 14.57 -4.86
C VAL A 131 7.49 14.80 -3.83
N VAL A 132 7.38 14.19 -2.66
CA VAL A 132 8.33 14.41 -1.56
C VAL A 132 9.64 13.64 -1.78
N ARG A 133 9.58 12.41 -2.28
CA ARG A 133 10.75 11.57 -2.50
C ARG A 133 11.75 12.13 -3.52
N ALA A 134 11.34 13.08 -4.34
CA ALA A 134 12.25 13.83 -5.20
C ALA A 134 13.27 14.67 -4.42
N ARG A 135 12.97 15.03 -3.16
CA ARG A 135 13.76 15.98 -2.35
C ARG A 135 14.22 15.42 -1.01
N VAL A 136 13.46 14.51 -0.42
CA VAL A 136 13.70 13.95 0.91
C VAL A 136 14.25 12.54 0.80
N SER A 137 15.28 12.21 1.58
CA SER A 137 15.87 10.87 1.60
C SER A 137 14.86 9.81 2.04
N LEU A 138 15.07 8.55 1.64
CA LEU A 138 14.18 7.46 2.02
C LEU A 138 14.09 7.30 3.56
N PRO A 139 15.20 7.25 4.30
CA PRO A 139 15.15 7.04 5.74
C PRO A 139 14.36 8.14 6.47
N VAL A 140 14.60 9.41 6.13
CA VAL A 140 13.91 10.55 6.78
C VAL A 140 12.42 10.56 6.42
N TYR A 141 12.09 10.36 5.14
CA TYR A 141 10.71 10.30 4.68
C TYR A 141 9.93 9.19 5.41
N THR A 142 10.45 7.96 5.40
CA THR A 142 9.73 6.82 5.96
C THR A 142 9.67 6.88 7.49
N PHE A 143 10.71 7.37 8.16
CA PHE A 143 10.70 7.57 9.61
C PHE A 143 9.59 8.52 10.05
N ILE A 144 9.47 9.69 9.41
CA ILE A 144 8.43 10.69 9.76
C ILE A 144 7.04 10.17 9.32
N CYS A 145 6.92 9.62 8.11
CA CYS A 145 5.66 9.10 7.58
C CYS A 145 5.11 7.96 8.45
N TYR A 146 5.93 6.97 8.79
CA TYR A 146 5.50 5.84 9.62
C TYR A 146 5.28 6.25 11.07
N GLY A 147 6.09 7.20 11.57
CA GLY A 147 5.90 7.79 12.90
C GLY A 147 4.54 8.51 13.00
N ALA A 148 4.21 9.34 12.02
CA ALA A 148 2.92 10.03 11.96
C ALA A 148 1.76 9.03 11.84
N ALA A 149 1.88 8.04 10.95
CA ALA A 149 0.86 6.99 10.81
C ALA A 149 0.69 6.19 12.11
N GLY A 150 1.79 5.80 12.74
CA GLY A 150 1.76 5.08 14.02
C GLY A 150 1.11 5.88 15.14
N LEU A 151 1.42 7.17 15.27
CA LEU A 151 0.82 8.06 16.27
C LEU A 151 -0.69 8.23 16.05
N ILE A 152 -1.13 8.42 14.80
CA ILE A 152 -2.55 8.53 14.46
C ILE A 152 -3.28 7.23 14.81
N LEU A 153 -2.73 6.07 14.44
CA LEU A 153 -3.33 4.77 14.73
C LEU A 153 -3.36 4.47 16.23
N LEU A 154 -2.31 4.84 16.98
CA LEU A 154 -2.30 4.72 18.45
C LEU A 154 -3.35 5.63 19.09
N ALA A 155 -3.57 6.84 18.57
CA ALA A 155 -4.63 7.72 19.04
C ALA A 155 -6.01 7.11 18.74
N VAL A 156 -6.22 6.52 17.57
CA VAL A 156 -7.48 5.81 17.24
C VAL A 156 -7.72 4.64 18.18
N ILE A 157 -6.70 3.81 18.46
CA ILE A 157 -6.79 2.69 19.40
C ILE A 157 -7.16 3.20 20.79
N GLY A 158 -6.50 4.28 21.27
CA GLY A 158 -6.75 4.88 22.58
C GLY A 158 -8.18 5.40 22.72
N VAL A 159 -8.70 6.10 21.71
CA VAL A 159 -10.08 6.61 21.70
C VAL A 159 -11.12 5.47 21.60
N SER A 160 -10.79 4.42 20.83
CA SER A 160 -11.67 3.25 20.67
C SER A 160 -11.65 2.28 21.84
N GLY A 161 -10.80 2.48 22.86
CA GLY A 161 -10.67 1.59 24.01
C GLY A 161 -10.14 0.19 23.67
N LEU A 162 -9.50 0.03 22.51
CA LEU A 162 -8.95 -1.26 22.10
C LEU A 162 -7.71 -1.62 22.93
N PRO A 163 -7.52 -2.90 23.31
CA PRO A 163 -6.39 -3.30 24.14
C PRO A 163 -5.08 -3.20 23.38
N LEU A 164 -4.05 -2.63 24.04
CA LEU A 164 -2.66 -2.64 23.57
C LEU A 164 -1.80 -3.73 24.25
N ARG A 165 -2.40 -4.51 25.14
CA ARG A 165 -1.73 -5.53 25.97
C ARG A 165 -2.52 -6.82 25.96
N GLY A 166 -1.91 -7.90 26.44
CA GLY A 166 -2.58 -9.20 26.56
C GLY A 166 -2.47 -10.06 25.32
N PHE A 167 -1.69 -9.66 24.33
CA PHE A 167 -1.45 -10.47 23.13
C PHE A 167 -0.47 -11.62 23.40
N SER A 168 -0.71 -12.75 22.75
CA SER A 168 0.18 -13.91 22.80
C SER A 168 1.55 -13.60 22.19
N GLY A 169 2.58 -14.40 22.53
CA GLY A 169 3.90 -14.31 21.89
C GLY A 169 3.85 -14.49 20.38
N GLY A 170 2.99 -15.37 19.86
CA GLY A 170 2.76 -15.55 18.43
C GLY A 170 2.20 -14.29 17.75
N THR A 171 1.25 -13.61 18.41
CA THR A 171 0.71 -12.34 17.90
C THR A 171 1.78 -11.25 17.86
N TRP A 172 2.62 -11.15 18.88
CA TRP A 172 3.76 -10.23 18.88
C TRP A 172 4.76 -10.55 17.78
N GLY A 173 5.04 -11.86 17.55
CA GLY A 173 5.84 -12.31 16.42
C GLY A 173 5.27 -11.87 15.06
N ALA A 174 3.94 -11.97 14.89
CA ALA A 174 3.26 -11.48 13.68
C ALA A 174 3.38 -9.95 13.53
N PHE A 175 3.22 -9.17 14.61
CA PHE A 175 3.39 -7.71 14.55
C PHE A 175 4.83 -7.33 14.14
N ILE A 176 5.84 -7.98 14.70
CA ILE A 176 7.24 -7.76 14.33
C ILE A 176 7.47 -8.18 12.87
N GLY A 177 6.96 -9.33 12.46
CA GLY A 177 7.03 -9.81 11.06
C GLY A 177 6.42 -8.81 10.07
N MET A 178 5.21 -8.30 10.36
CA MET A 178 4.58 -7.27 9.53
C MET A 178 5.40 -5.97 9.50
N ALA A 179 5.95 -5.54 10.64
CA ALA A 179 6.78 -4.33 10.68
C ALA A 179 8.08 -4.48 9.87
N LEU A 180 8.74 -5.63 9.93
CA LEU A 180 10.01 -5.85 9.25
C LEU A 180 9.81 -6.20 7.77
N VAL A 181 8.89 -7.12 7.46
CA VAL A 181 8.70 -7.61 6.09
C VAL A 181 7.78 -6.69 5.31
N SER A 182 6.53 -6.50 5.75
CA SER A 182 5.57 -5.72 4.96
C SER A 182 5.90 -4.23 4.97
N GLN A 183 6.26 -3.67 6.12
CA GLN A 183 6.50 -2.23 6.23
C GLN A 183 7.92 -1.84 5.83
N ILE A 184 8.96 -2.44 6.43
CA ILE A 184 10.34 -2.02 6.16
C ILE A 184 10.85 -2.56 4.81
N LEU A 185 10.61 -3.82 4.47
CA LEU A 185 11.01 -4.32 3.16
C LEU A 185 10.01 -3.90 2.07
N GLY A 186 8.73 -4.16 2.24
CA GLY A 186 7.70 -3.90 1.23
C GLY A 186 7.49 -2.40 0.98
N HIS A 187 6.93 -1.67 1.93
CA HIS A 187 6.63 -0.24 1.75
C HIS A 187 7.87 0.62 1.49
N ASN A 188 9.03 0.30 2.08
CA ASN A 188 10.26 1.04 1.75
C ASN A 188 10.69 0.80 0.30
N SER A 189 10.48 -0.40 -0.26
CA SER A 189 10.77 -0.67 -1.66
C SER A 189 9.91 0.21 -2.58
N TYR A 190 8.61 0.32 -2.31
CA TYR A 190 7.73 1.24 -3.03
C TYR A 190 8.15 2.70 -2.85
N ASN A 191 8.42 3.13 -1.63
CA ASN A 191 8.88 4.48 -1.34
C ASN A 191 10.24 4.80 -1.97
N TRP A 192 11.12 3.82 -2.07
CA TRP A 192 12.37 3.97 -2.81
C TRP A 192 12.10 4.15 -4.30
N ALA A 193 11.25 3.32 -4.87
CA ALA A 193 10.88 3.35 -6.28
C ALA A 193 10.22 4.68 -6.68
N LEU A 194 9.40 5.28 -5.80
CA LEU A 194 8.76 6.59 -6.04
C LEU A 194 9.75 7.74 -6.30
N LYS A 195 11.03 7.60 -5.97
CA LYS A 195 12.04 8.58 -6.34
C LYS A 195 12.37 8.52 -7.84
N TYR A 196 12.28 7.36 -8.44
CA TYR A 196 12.80 7.06 -9.80
C TYR A 196 11.71 6.79 -10.82
N LEU A 197 10.57 6.28 -10.38
CA LEU A 197 9.45 5.82 -11.22
C LEU A 197 8.20 6.65 -10.92
N SER A 198 7.28 6.73 -11.88
CA SER A 198 5.99 7.38 -11.66
C SER A 198 5.19 6.68 -10.56
N ALA A 199 4.32 7.44 -9.88
CA ALA A 199 3.43 6.87 -8.87
C ALA A 199 2.52 5.79 -9.46
N SER A 200 2.11 5.92 -10.72
CA SER A 200 1.26 4.96 -11.42
C SER A 200 1.96 3.63 -11.65
N LEU A 201 3.24 3.64 -12.07
CA LEU A 201 4.00 2.39 -12.26
C LEU A 201 4.26 1.69 -10.92
N VAL A 202 4.60 2.44 -9.88
CA VAL A 202 4.75 1.88 -8.52
C VAL A 202 3.44 1.27 -8.05
N ALA A 203 2.31 1.97 -8.26
CA ALA A 203 0.99 1.44 -7.91
C ALA A 203 0.63 0.16 -8.67
N VAL A 204 0.94 0.07 -9.98
CA VAL A 204 0.71 -1.17 -10.75
C VAL A 204 1.51 -2.34 -10.18
N SER A 205 2.72 -2.10 -9.67
CA SER A 205 3.53 -3.18 -9.09
C SER A 205 2.90 -3.80 -7.83
N LEU A 206 2.01 -3.07 -7.10
CA LEU A 206 1.25 -3.63 -5.98
C LEU A 206 0.30 -4.74 -6.43
N LEU A 207 -0.17 -4.71 -7.69
CA LEU A 207 -1.04 -5.78 -8.21
C LEU A 207 -0.33 -7.14 -8.24
N GLY A 208 0.99 -7.17 -8.04
CA GLY A 208 1.74 -8.40 -7.77
C GLY A 208 1.50 -9.02 -6.38
N GLU A 209 0.97 -8.27 -5.41
CA GLU A 209 0.72 -8.78 -4.05
C GLU A 209 -0.20 -10.01 -4.01
N PRO A 210 -1.33 -10.08 -4.74
CA PRO A 210 -2.15 -11.28 -4.81
C PRO A 210 -1.39 -12.52 -5.31
N ILE A 211 -0.40 -12.35 -6.20
CA ILE A 211 0.44 -13.47 -6.64
C ILE A 211 1.29 -13.96 -5.49
N GLY A 212 1.98 -13.04 -4.80
CA GLY A 212 2.80 -13.37 -3.62
C GLY A 212 1.97 -14.03 -2.51
N ALA A 213 0.79 -13.49 -2.21
CA ALA A 213 -0.13 -14.07 -1.23
C ALA A 213 -0.58 -15.47 -1.62
N THR A 214 -0.94 -15.71 -2.88
CA THR A 214 -1.33 -17.02 -3.41
C THR A 214 -0.19 -18.05 -3.29
N LEU A 215 1.04 -17.65 -3.64
CA LEU A 215 2.20 -18.52 -3.52
C LEU A 215 2.52 -18.86 -2.06
N LEU A 216 2.45 -17.88 -1.16
CA LEU A 216 2.66 -18.11 0.26
C LEU A 216 1.56 -19.01 0.86
N ALA A 217 0.30 -18.82 0.46
CA ALA A 217 -0.80 -19.69 0.89
C ALA A 217 -0.60 -21.13 0.43
N TRP A 218 -0.13 -21.34 -0.80
CA TRP A 218 0.22 -22.66 -1.31
C TRP A 218 1.37 -23.31 -0.53
N ILE A 219 2.47 -22.56 -0.27
CA ILE A 219 3.68 -23.09 0.38
C ILE A 219 3.43 -23.35 1.88
N LEU A 220 2.78 -22.41 2.58
CA LEU A 220 2.68 -22.43 4.05
C LEU A 220 1.43 -23.19 4.54
N PHE A 221 0.34 -23.15 3.77
CA PHE A 221 -0.95 -23.70 4.18
C PHE A 221 -1.44 -24.85 3.30
N GLY A 222 -0.69 -25.20 2.23
CA GLY A 222 -1.07 -26.28 1.30
C GLY A 222 -2.30 -25.96 0.45
N GLU A 223 -2.64 -24.66 0.29
CA GLU A 223 -3.78 -24.28 -0.56
C GLU A 223 -3.54 -24.65 -2.03
N THR A 224 -4.61 -25.04 -2.73
CA THR A 224 -4.51 -25.41 -4.15
C THR A 224 -4.33 -24.20 -5.06
N LEU A 225 -3.42 -24.32 -6.01
CA LEU A 225 -3.29 -23.38 -7.12
C LEU A 225 -4.34 -23.71 -8.18
N THR A 226 -5.48 -23.04 -8.13
CA THR A 226 -6.51 -23.23 -9.14
C THR A 226 -6.11 -22.66 -10.50
N PRO A 227 -6.67 -23.16 -11.63
CA PRO A 227 -6.43 -22.56 -12.95
C PRO A 227 -6.73 -21.06 -13.00
N ALA A 228 -7.75 -20.59 -12.27
CA ALA A 228 -8.08 -19.16 -12.17
C ALA A 228 -6.96 -18.37 -11.47
N LYS A 229 -6.38 -18.87 -10.37
CA LYS A 229 -5.25 -18.24 -9.67
C LYS A 229 -4.02 -18.14 -10.61
N ILE A 230 -3.74 -19.18 -11.40
CA ILE A 230 -2.62 -19.18 -12.35
C ILE A 230 -2.87 -18.19 -13.51
N ALA A 231 -4.06 -18.24 -14.13
CA ALA A 231 -4.42 -17.35 -15.23
C ALA A 231 -4.43 -15.87 -14.78
N GLY A 232 -5.04 -15.58 -13.62
CA GLY A 232 -5.05 -14.23 -13.05
C GLY A 232 -3.64 -13.73 -12.75
N GLY A 233 -2.76 -14.55 -12.19
CA GLY A 233 -1.35 -14.24 -11.98
C GLY A 233 -0.62 -13.92 -13.29
N ALA A 234 -0.87 -14.67 -14.37
CA ALA A 234 -0.30 -14.40 -15.67
C ALA A 234 -0.77 -13.05 -16.26
N PHE A 235 -2.07 -12.70 -16.12
CA PHE A 235 -2.58 -11.38 -16.53
C PHE A 235 -1.95 -10.24 -15.73
N ILE A 236 -1.77 -10.41 -14.41
CA ILE A 236 -1.11 -9.42 -13.56
C ILE A 236 0.33 -9.19 -14.04
N LEU A 237 1.12 -10.23 -14.20
CA LEU A 237 2.52 -10.10 -14.66
C LEU A 237 2.62 -9.48 -16.03
N ALA A 238 1.79 -9.91 -16.98
CA ALA A 238 1.75 -9.33 -18.33
C ALA A 238 1.39 -7.83 -18.29
N GLY A 239 0.43 -7.45 -17.47
CA GLY A 239 0.00 -6.07 -17.29
C GLY A 239 1.09 -5.20 -16.65
N ILE A 240 1.79 -5.69 -15.61
CA ILE A 240 2.93 -4.99 -14.99
C ILE A 240 4.04 -4.75 -16.03
N VAL A 241 4.38 -5.77 -16.80
CA VAL A 241 5.40 -5.65 -17.88
C VAL A 241 4.96 -4.63 -18.92
N LEU A 242 3.68 -4.64 -19.32
CA LEU A 242 3.13 -3.69 -20.28
C LEU A 242 3.17 -2.25 -19.75
N ALA A 243 2.77 -2.04 -18.50
CA ALA A 243 2.84 -0.74 -17.83
C ALA A 243 4.29 -0.22 -17.74
N ALA A 244 5.23 -1.09 -17.38
CA ALA A 244 6.65 -0.73 -17.32
C ALA A 244 7.26 -0.36 -18.69
N ARG A 245 6.78 -0.98 -19.78
CA ARG A 245 7.17 -0.56 -21.14
C ARG A 245 6.62 0.82 -21.49
N GLY A 246 5.40 1.11 -21.05
CA GLY A 246 4.81 2.43 -21.23
C GLY A 246 5.57 3.53 -20.49
N GLU A 247 6.12 3.27 -19.33
CA GLU A 247 6.91 4.25 -18.56
C GLU A 247 8.19 4.71 -19.29
N ARG A 248 8.74 3.85 -20.14
CA ARG A 248 9.98 4.11 -20.90
C ARG A 248 9.75 4.79 -22.24
N ALA A 249 8.51 4.84 -22.70
CA ALA A 249 8.12 5.42 -23.98
C ALA A 249 7.66 6.87 -23.81
#